data_8dcca7b71b4a7241c603ae295fd6566a
#
_entry.id   8dcca7b71b4a7241c603ae295fd6566a
#
_cell.length_a   1.000
_cell.length_b   1.000
_cell.length_c   1.000
_cell.angle_alpha   90.00
_cell.angle_beta   90.00
_cell.angle_gamma   90.00
#
_symmetry.space_group_name_H-M   'P 1'
#
loop_
_entity.id
_entity.type
_entity.pdbx_description
1 polymer ?
#
loop_
_entity_poly.entity_id
_entity_poly.type
_entity_poly.pdbx_seq_one_letter_code
_entity_poly.pdbx_strand_id
1 'polypeptide(L)'
;MTSQRGFESQDPSPLTSDHEQDERQTIYLDDPANDIDFVTLHNILYYIYIGCVNLPLPKEEHIGDTLPEGFPEEPDPFSLFRNADKFLLPSLKERCLYNLQHGVTTENVAERLFHPDCQYHEELKEFYYKYLMAHYDEVKDTDGWEHAVCGDEDVSASTARYRARLFLKISRNERQ
;
A
#
# COMPACT_ATOMS: atom_id res chain seq x y z
N MET A 1 42.02 -77.98 27.25
CA MET A 1 42.22 -76.94 26.25
C MET A 1 40.88 -76.29 25.98
N THR A 2 40.59 -75.19 26.68
CA THR A 2 39.29 -74.53 26.65
C THR A 2 39.51 -73.10 26.33
N SER A 3 39.11 -72.70 25.10
CA SER A 3 39.27 -71.38 24.59
C SER A 3 38.07 -70.54 25.06
N GLN A 4 38.30 -69.53 25.88
CA GLN A 4 37.31 -68.54 26.22
C GLN A 4 37.31 -67.43 25.16
N ARG A 5 36.18 -67.19 24.51
CA ARG A 5 35.94 -66.01 23.72
C ARG A 5 35.38 -64.92 24.59
N GLY A 6 36.10 -63.83 24.68
CA GLY A 6 35.65 -62.63 25.32
C GLY A 6 34.47 -61.99 24.57
N PHE A 7 33.47 -61.57 25.33
CA PHE A 7 32.34 -60.84 24.87
C PHE A 7 32.65 -59.33 25.07
N GLU A 8 32.90 -58.65 23.97
CA GLU A 8 33.08 -57.19 23.93
C GLU A 8 31.73 -56.55 24.05
N SER A 9 31.51 -55.86 25.17
CA SER A 9 30.38 -54.95 25.35
C SER A 9 30.58 -53.73 24.44
N GLN A 10 29.71 -53.60 23.45
CA GLN A 10 29.57 -52.36 22.71
C GLN A 10 28.73 -51.40 23.53
N ASP A 11 29.33 -50.30 23.98
CA ASP A 11 28.63 -49.15 24.56
C ASP A 11 27.73 -48.51 23.47
N PRO A 12 26.46 -48.20 23.81
CA PRO A 12 25.60 -47.46 22.89
C PRO A 12 26.09 -46.01 22.81
N SER A 13 26.49 -45.60 21.63
CA SER A 13 26.76 -44.22 21.33
C SER A 13 25.60 -43.32 21.71
N PRO A 14 25.84 -42.14 22.26
CA PRO A 14 24.75 -41.20 22.58
C PRO A 14 24.08 -40.74 21.28
N LEU A 15 22.76 -40.88 21.22
CA LEU A 15 21.91 -40.29 20.22
C LEU A 15 22.16 -38.78 20.23
N THR A 16 22.87 -38.31 19.24
CA THR A 16 22.91 -36.86 18.93
C THR A 16 21.48 -36.48 18.57
N SER A 17 20.82 -35.77 19.48
CA SER A 17 19.59 -35.05 19.16
C SER A 17 19.95 -34.00 18.09
N ASP A 18 19.63 -34.35 16.88
CA ASP A 18 19.54 -33.34 15.80
C ASP A 18 18.50 -32.30 16.29
N HIS A 19 19.01 -31.22 16.83
CA HIS A 19 18.25 -29.99 16.92
C HIS A 19 18.02 -29.58 15.46
N GLU A 20 16.89 -29.98 14.90
CA GLU A 20 16.31 -29.25 13.78
C GLU A 20 16.22 -27.78 14.24
N GLN A 21 17.24 -27.01 13.86
CA GLN A 21 17.14 -25.57 13.91
C GLN A 21 15.99 -25.23 12.99
N ASP A 22 14.86 -24.90 13.60
CA ASP A 22 13.74 -24.25 12.96
C ASP A 22 14.32 -22.96 12.34
N GLU A 23 14.83 -23.06 11.12
CA GLU A 23 15.27 -21.94 10.32
C GLU A 23 14.02 -21.13 9.97
N ARG A 24 13.57 -20.35 10.95
CA ARG A 24 12.53 -19.36 10.73
C ARG A 24 13.04 -18.46 9.64
N GLN A 25 12.46 -18.58 8.48
CA GLN A 25 12.75 -17.75 7.34
C GLN A 25 12.33 -16.31 7.71
N THR A 26 13.31 -15.51 8.12
CA THR A 26 13.09 -14.10 8.46
C THR A 26 13.07 -13.31 7.16
N ILE A 27 11.92 -12.78 6.82
CA ILE A 27 11.78 -11.85 5.69
C ILE A 27 12.11 -10.46 6.22
N TYR A 28 13.23 -9.90 5.78
CA TYR A 28 13.58 -8.51 6.07
C TYR A 28 12.75 -7.59 5.15
N LEU A 29 11.87 -6.80 5.76
CA LEU A 29 11.04 -5.81 5.06
C LEU A 29 11.74 -4.44 4.93
N ASP A 30 12.90 -4.29 5.56
CA ASP A 30 13.73 -3.08 5.54
C ASP A 30 14.51 -2.89 4.22
N ASP A 31 14.26 -3.74 3.24
CA ASP A 31 14.86 -3.57 1.90
C ASP A 31 14.23 -2.33 1.24
N PRO A 32 15.02 -1.29 0.93
CA PRO A 32 14.51 -0.09 0.26
C PRO A 32 13.82 -0.39 -1.08
N ALA A 33 14.06 -1.58 -1.65
CA ALA A 33 13.33 -2.05 -2.83
C ALA A 33 11.90 -2.53 -2.51
N ASN A 34 11.58 -2.81 -1.27
CA ASN A 34 10.25 -3.30 -0.88
C ASN A 34 9.27 -2.19 -0.52
N ASP A 35 9.74 -1.02 -0.07
CA ASP A 35 8.96 0.20 0.20
C ASP A 35 7.50 -0.08 0.65
N ILE A 36 7.36 -0.99 1.63
CA ILE A 36 6.09 -1.35 2.24
C ILE A 36 6.15 -1.03 3.72
N ASP A 37 5.28 -0.13 4.17
CA ASP A 37 5.14 0.17 5.59
C ASP A 37 4.38 -0.95 6.34
N PHE A 38 4.54 -0.95 7.66
CA PHE A 38 3.93 -1.96 8.53
C PHE A 38 2.40 -1.99 8.42
N VAL A 39 1.75 -0.82 8.35
CA VAL A 39 0.29 -0.71 8.30
C VAL A 39 -0.24 -1.32 7.01
N THR A 40 0.39 -0.99 5.88
CA THR A 40 0.05 -1.57 4.58
C THR A 40 0.25 -3.08 4.56
N LEU A 41 1.39 -3.58 5.07
CA LEU A 41 1.65 -5.02 5.14
C LEU A 41 0.64 -5.73 6.04
N HIS A 42 0.32 -5.17 7.21
CA HIS A 42 -0.66 -5.74 8.14
C HIS A 42 -2.03 -5.87 7.47
N ASN A 43 -2.47 -4.86 6.73
CA ASN A 43 -3.72 -4.90 5.97
C ASN A 43 -3.70 -5.98 4.87
N ILE A 44 -2.59 -6.15 4.16
CA ILE A 44 -2.44 -7.20 3.14
C ILE A 44 -2.52 -8.59 3.77
N LEU A 45 -1.79 -8.83 4.85
CA LEU A 45 -1.84 -10.10 5.55
C LEU A 45 -3.24 -10.38 6.12
N TYR A 46 -3.86 -9.37 6.73
CA TYR A 46 -5.22 -9.49 7.26
C TYR A 46 -6.21 -9.82 6.14
N TYR A 47 -6.06 -9.17 4.97
CA TYR A 47 -6.88 -9.47 3.79
C TYR A 47 -6.69 -10.91 3.31
N ILE A 48 -5.46 -11.41 3.25
CA ILE A 48 -5.17 -12.78 2.79
C ILE A 48 -5.79 -13.81 3.73
N TYR A 49 -5.75 -13.59 5.06
CA TYR A 49 -6.24 -14.55 6.04
C TYR A 49 -7.74 -14.43 6.33
N ILE A 50 -8.29 -13.23 6.33
CA ILE A 50 -9.65 -12.93 6.80
C ILE A 50 -10.56 -12.49 5.64
N GLY A 51 -10.00 -12.00 4.54
CA GLY A 51 -10.75 -11.47 3.39
C GLY A 51 -11.23 -10.02 3.57
N CYS A 52 -10.85 -9.37 4.66
CA CYS A 52 -11.23 -7.99 4.97
C CYS A 52 -10.02 -7.07 4.94
N VAL A 53 -10.26 -5.78 4.71
CA VAL A 53 -9.25 -4.73 4.69
C VAL A 53 -9.84 -3.45 5.28
N ASN A 54 -9.05 -2.69 6.02
CA ASN A 54 -9.46 -1.41 6.55
C ASN A 54 -9.28 -0.31 5.51
N LEU A 55 -10.25 -0.18 4.62
CA LEU A 55 -10.32 0.95 3.68
C LEU A 55 -11.54 1.80 4.03
N PRO A 56 -11.41 3.13 4.08
CA PRO A 56 -12.55 4.01 4.26
C PRO A 56 -13.48 3.87 3.06
N LEU A 57 -14.58 3.15 3.23
CA LEU A 57 -15.61 3.04 2.21
C LEU A 57 -16.43 4.33 2.17
N PRO A 58 -16.89 4.78 0.98
CA PRO A 58 -17.90 5.82 0.92
C PRO A 58 -19.10 5.35 1.75
N LYS A 59 -19.71 6.24 2.49
CA LYS A 59 -20.66 6.14 3.62
C LYS A 59 -21.75 5.04 3.66
N GLU A 60 -21.81 4.14 2.70
CA GLU A 60 -22.92 3.18 2.57
C GLU A 60 -22.64 1.76 3.06
N GLU A 61 -21.38 1.43 3.36
CA GLU A 61 -21.02 0.09 3.86
C GLU A 61 -20.25 0.17 5.19
N HIS A 62 -20.88 0.73 6.21
CA HIS A 62 -20.34 0.57 7.57
C HIS A 62 -20.52 -0.90 7.99
N ILE A 63 -19.42 -1.64 7.96
CA ILE A 63 -19.27 -2.86 8.75
C ILE A 63 -19.44 -2.42 10.20
N GLY A 64 -20.45 -2.96 10.88
CA GLY A 64 -20.97 -2.54 12.19
C GLY A 64 -19.95 -1.97 13.19
N ASP A 65 -20.43 -1.19 14.11
CA ASP A 65 -19.70 -0.29 15.04
C ASP A 65 -18.58 -0.91 15.90
N THR A 66 -18.26 -2.19 15.73
CA THR A 66 -17.21 -2.86 16.52
C THR A 66 -16.25 -3.59 15.60
N LEU A 67 -15.11 -2.96 15.33
CA LEU A 67 -14.02 -3.62 14.64
C LEU A 67 -13.46 -4.78 15.50
N PRO A 68 -13.13 -5.93 14.90
CA PRO A 68 -12.55 -7.05 15.63
C PRO A 68 -11.25 -6.66 16.34
N GLU A 69 -10.94 -7.31 17.45
CA GLU A 69 -9.62 -7.17 18.09
C GLU A 69 -8.52 -7.55 17.10
N GLY A 70 -7.49 -6.70 16.98
CA GLY A 70 -6.41 -6.89 16.01
C GLY A 70 -6.74 -6.42 14.60
N PHE A 71 -7.87 -5.72 14.39
CA PHE A 71 -8.15 -5.09 13.09
C PHE A 71 -7.05 -4.06 12.78
N PRO A 72 -6.47 -4.09 11.58
CA PRO A 72 -5.38 -3.19 11.23
C PRO A 72 -5.81 -1.72 11.20
N GLU A 73 -4.86 -0.83 11.43
CA GLU A 73 -5.03 0.60 11.20
C GLU A 73 -5.32 0.89 9.72
N GLU A 74 -5.91 2.05 9.43
CA GLU A 74 -6.18 2.49 8.06
C GLU A 74 -4.87 2.74 7.30
N PRO A 75 -4.62 2.04 6.17
CA PRO A 75 -3.42 2.24 5.37
C PRO A 75 -3.57 3.43 4.43
N ASP A 76 -2.44 3.95 3.92
CA ASP A 76 -2.48 4.80 2.75
C ASP A 76 -3.06 4.03 1.54
N PRO A 77 -4.16 4.52 0.92
CA PRO A 77 -4.83 3.81 -0.17
C PRO A 77 -3.94 3.60 -1.41
N PHE A 78 -3.00 4.52 -1.69
CA PHE A 78 -2.07 4.38 -2.81
C PHE A 78 -1.01 3.31 -2.53
N SER A 79 -0.47 3.31 -1.32
CA SER A 79 0.49 2.29 -0.89
C SER A 79 -0.13 0.90 -0.93
N LEU A 80 -1.36 0.76 -0.44
CA LEU A 80 -2.09 -0.50 -0.49
C LEU A 80 -2.40 -0.92 -1.93
N PHE A 81 -2.82 -0.01 -2.80
CA PHE A 81 -3.08 -0.27 -4.22
C PHE A 81 -1.83 -0.78 -4.95
N ARG A 82 -0.70 -0.08 -4.78
CA ARG A 82 0.60 -0.46 -5.37
C ARG A 82 1.04 -1.85 -4.90
N ASN A 83 0.94 -2.11 -3.61
CA ASN A 83 1.35 -3.39 -3.05
C ASN A 83 0.37 -4.53 -3.39
N ALA A 84 -0.94 -4.26 -3.50
CA ALA A 84 -1.90 -5.24 -4.00
C ALA A 84 -1.56 -5.71 -5.43
N ASP A 85 -1.11 -4.79 -6.28
CA ASP A 85 -0.62 -5.13 -7.63
C ASP A 85 0.68 -5.95 -7.58
N LYS A 86 1.64 -5.54 -6.77
CA LYS A 86 2.92 -6.22 -6.56
C LYS A 86 2.75 -7.66 -6.06
N PHE A 87 1.81 -7.89 -5.14
CA PHE A 87 1.52 -9.21 -4.58
C PHE A 87 0.50 -10.02 -5.39
N LEU A 88 0.09 -9.52 -6.56
CA LEU A 88 -0.86 -10.18 -7.46
C LEU A 88 -2.21 -10.49 -6.77
N LEU A 89 -2.75 -9.53 -6.04
CA LEU A 89 -4.03 -9.60 -5.35
C LEU A 89 -5.09 -8.77 -6.09
N PRO A 90 -5.65 -9.28 -7.21
CA PRO A 90 -6.52 -8.49 -8.09
C PRO A 90 -7.77 -7.97 -7.39
N SER A 91 -8.41 -8.77 -6.55
CA SER A 91 -9.62 -8.34 -5.84
C SER A 91 -9.33 -7.25 -4.79
N LEU A 92 -8.15 -7.28 -4.15
CA LEU A 92 -7.74 -6.20 -3.25
C LEU A 92 -7.42 -4.93 -4.06
N LYS A 93 -6.74 -5.08 -5.19
CA LYS A 93 -6.45 -3.97 -6.11
C LYS A 93 -7.72 -3.27 -6.59
N GLU A 94 -8.75 -4.03 -6.99
CA GLU A 94 -10.06 -3.49 -7.39
C GLU A 94 -10.73 -2.72 -6.25
N ARG A 95 -10.69 -3.23 -5.02
CA ARG A 95 -11.21 -2.53 -3.84
C ARG A 95 -10.47 -1.22 -3.57
N CYS A 96 -9.14 -1.22 -3.68
CA CYS A 96 -8.34 0.00 -3.54
C CYS A 96 -8.69 1.01 -4.65
N LEU A 97 -8.81 0.57 -5.89
CA LEU A 97 -9.17 1.42 -7.02
C LEU A 97 -10.56 2.05 -6.80
N TYR A 98 -11.53 1.25 -6.37
CA TYR A 98 -12.86 1.74 -6.03
C TYR A 98 -12.81 2.82 -4.94
N ASN A 99 -12.06 2.58 -3.86
CA ASN A 99 -11.87 3.55 -2.78
C ASN A 99 -11.23 4.85 -3.28
N LEU A 100 -10.14 4.74 -4.07
CA LEU A 100 -9.44 5.87 -4.64
C LEU A 100 -10.32 6.72 -5.55
N GLN A 101 -11.22 6.10 -6.32
CA GLN A 101 -12.13 6.82 -7.21
C GLN A 101 -13.34 7.42 -6.48
N HIS A 102 -13.92 6.69 -5.52
CA HIS A 102 -15.15 7.15 -4.83
C HIS A 102 -14.86 8.03 -3.61
N GLY A 103 -13.66 7.97 -3.05
CA GLY A 103 -13.22 8.85 -1.97
C GLY A 103 -12.69 10.21 -2.43
N VAL A 104 -12.82 10.57 -3.73
CA VAL A 104 -12.37 11.87 -4.23
C VAL A 104 -13.36 12.96 -3.86
N THR A 105 -12.80 14.11 -3.44
CA THR A 105 -13.54 15.33 -3.10
C THR A 105 -12.84 16.53 -3.71
N THR A 106 -13.49 17.69 -3.72
CA THR A 106 -12.86 18.95 -4.15
C THR A 106 -11.65 19.31 -3.29
N GLU A 107 -11.65 18.93 -2.01
CA GLU A 107 -10.54 19.18 -1.09
C GLU A 107 -9.30 18.32 -1.36
N ASN A 108 -9.48 17.06 -1.75
CA ASN A 108 -8.36 16.10 -1.83
C ASN A 108 -7.91 15.76 -3.26
N VAL A 109 -8.67 16.17 -4.28
CA VAL A 109 -8.38 15.81 -5.68
C VAL A 109 -7.01 16.29 -6.14
N ALA A 110 -6.57 17.47 -5.70
CA ALA A 110 -5.28 18.02 -6.09
C ALA A 110 -4.12 17.24 -5.47
N GLU A 111 -4.20 16.93 -4.19
CA GLU A 111 -3.23 16.10 -3.47
C GLU A 111 -3.13 14.71 -4.12
N ARG A 112 -4.27 14.05 -4.37
CA ARG A 112 -4.32 12.73 -5.03
C ARG A 112 -3.75 12.75 -6.44
N LEU A 113 -4.05 13.79 -7.22
CA LEU A 113 -3.52 13.94 -8.59
C LEU A 113 -2.00 14.11 -8.59
N PHE A 114 -1.45 14.81 -7.60
CA PHE A 114 -0.01 15.03 -7.48
C PHE A 114 0.73 13.96 -6.69
N HIS A 115 0.00 13.00 -6.13
CA HIS A 115 0.61 11.90 -5.39
C HIS A 115 1.61 11.14 -6.29
N PRO A 116 2.82 10.80 -5.79
CA PRO A 116 3.84 10.11 -6.59
C PRO A 116 3.31 8.84 -7.26
N ASP A 117 2.58 8.01 -6.53
CA ASP A 117 2.04 6.76 -7.05
C ASP A 117 0.96 6.98 -8.12
N CYS A 118 0.17 8.05 -8.04
CA CYS A 118 -0.77 8.42 -9.09
C CYS A 118 -0.08 8.65 -10.45
N GLN A 119 1.18 9.12 -10.43
CA GLN A 119 1.92 9.40 -11.66
C GLN A 119 2.24 8.14 -12.48
N TYR A 120 2.29 6.98 -11.84
CA TYR A 120 2.54 5.68 -12.48
C TYR A 120 1.25 5.00 -12.99
N HIS A 121 0.06 5.51 -12.61
CA HIS A 121 -1.23 4.93 -12.96
C HIS A 121 -2.03 5.88 -13.84
N GLU A 122 -1.91 5.74 -15.16
CA GLU A 122 -2.53 6.63 -16.14
C GLU A 122 -4.05 6.73 -15.99
N GLU A 123 -4.72 5.61 -15.62
CA GLU A 123 -6.16 5.58 -15.38
C GLU A 123 -6.59 6.45 -14.20
N LEU A 124 -5.88 6.38 -13.07
CA LEU A 124 -6.15 7.24 -11.90
C LEU A 124 -5.85 8.69 -12.20
N LYS A 125 -4.74 8.95 -12.88
CA LYS A 125 -4.33 10.29 -13.27
C LYS A 125 -5.36 10.94 -14.19
N GLU A 126 -5.88 10.22 -15.17
CA GLU A 126 -6.93 10.70 -16.07
C GLU A 126 -8.25 10.93 -15.32
N PHE A 127 -8.60 10.05 -14.40
CA PHE A 127 -9.79 10.18 -13.56
C PHE A 127 -9.73 11.45 -12.70
N TYR A 128 -8.66 11.63 -11.92
CA TYR A 128 -8.50 12.82 -11.08
C TYR A 128 -8.37 14.11 -11.90
N TYR A 129 -7.72 14.07 -13.05
CA TYR A 129 -7.67 15.21 -13.93
C TYR A 129 -9.06 15.61 -14.45
N LYS A 130 -9.88 14.66 -14.86
CA LYS A 130 -11.26 14.92 -15.30
C LYS A 130 -12.10 15.49 -14.17
N TYR A 131 -11.98 14.92 -12.98
CA TYR A 131 -12.69 15.42 -11.79
C TYR A 131 -12.27 16.85 -11.46
N LEU A 132 -10.97 17.12 -11.40
CA LEU A 132 -10.42 18.46 -11.16
C LEU A 132 -10.97 19.47 -12.18
N MET A 133 -10.96 19.13 -13.47
CA MET A 133 -11.43 20.04 -14.52
C MET A 133 -12.94 20.29 -14.46
N ALA A 134 -13.72 19.29 -14.05
CA ALA A 134 -15.16 19.43 -13.89
C ALA A 134 -15.57 20.30 -12.69
N HIS A 135 -14.74 20.32 -11.65
CA HIS A 135 -14.99 21.06 -10.40
C HIS A 135 -13.96 22.16 -10.12
N TYR A 136 -13.27 22.66 -11.15
CA TYR A 136 -12.13 23.55 -10.99
C TYR A 136 -12.47 24.83 -10.20
N ASP A 137 -13.63 25.42 -10.45
CA ASP A 137 -14.07 26.64 -9.74
C ASP A 137 -14.26 26.44 -8.24
N GLU A 138 -14.60 25.22 -7.80
CA GLU A 138 -14.71 24.87 -6.40
C GLU A 138 -13.35 24.49 -5.83
N VAL A 139 -12.58 23.71 -6.57
CA VAL A 139 -11.27 23.18 -6.12
C VAL A 139 -10.24 24.28 -5.92
N LYS A 140 -10.19 25.29 -6.80
CA LYS A 140 -9.17 26.37 -6.74
C LYS A 140 -9.22 27.20 -5.46
N ASP A 141 -10.37 27.23 -4.80
CA ASP A 141 -10.62 28.01 -3.58
C ASP A 141 -10.47 27.14 -2.30
N THR A 142 -10.02 25.87 -2.43
CA THR A 142 -9.84 24.96 -1.29
C THR A 142 -8.43 25.04 -0.71
N ASP A 143 -8.32 24.76 0.60
CA ASP A 143 -7.03 24.63 1.28
C ASP A 143 -6.19 23.49 0.67
N GLY A 144 -6.85 22.40 0.26
CA GLY A 144 -6.21 21.26 -0.40
C GLY A 144 -5.53 21.63 -1.72
N TRP A 145 -6.13 22.55 -2.49
CA TRP A 145 -5.51 23.09 -3.70
C TRP A 145 -4.29 23.94 -3.37
N GLU A 146 -4.42 24.87 -2.42
CA GLU A 146 -3.32 25.75 -2.00
C GLU A 146 -2.14 24.92 -1.50
N HIS A 147 -2.39 23.94 -0.66
CA HIS A 147 -1.37 23.04 -0.14
C HIS A 147 -0.70 22.21 -1.25
N ALA A 148 -1.49 21.67 -2.18
CA ALA A 148 -0.98 20.87 -3.29
C ALA A 148 -0.16 21.69 -4.30
N VAL A 149 -0.45 22.99 -4.43
CA VAL A 149 0.20 23.92 -5.37
C VAL A 149 1.43 24.56 -4.75
N CYS A 150 1.29 25.08 -3.54
CA CYS A 150 2.33 25.81 -2.81
C CYS A 150 3.23 24.91 -1.98
N GLY A 151 2.77 23.63 -1.79
CA GLY A 151 3.35 22.72 -0.84
C GLY A 151 4.74 22.22 -1.18
N ASP A 152 5.43 21.91 -0.12
CA ASP A 152 6.70 21.24 0.15
C ASP A 152 7.85 21.49 -0.85
N GLU A 153 8.92 22.07 -0.29
CA GLU A 153 10.20 22.29 -0.96
C GLU A 153 10.86 20.99 -1.46
N ASP A 154 10.41 19.82 -0.98
CA ASP A 154 10.97 18.49 -1.29
C ASP A 154 10.24 17.74 -2.42
N VAL A 155 9.49 18.42 -3.26
CA VAL A 155 8.77 17.77 -4.37
C VAL A 155 9.76 17.24 -5.42
N SER A 156 9.60 15.97 -5.79
CA SER A 156 10.43 15.38 -6.85
C SER A 156 10.36 16.20 -8.14
N ALA A 157 11.49 16.27 -8.88
CA ALA A 157 11.55 17.01 -10.15
C ALA A 157 10.51 16.54 -11.18
N SER A 158 10.07 15.29 -11.13
CA SER A 158 9.00 14.74 -11.97
C SER A 158 7.64 15.33 -11.63
N THR A 159 7.30 15.39 -10.34
CA THR A 159 6.05 15.97 -9.84
C THR A 159 6.00 17.48 -10.14
N ALA A 160 7.09 18.20 -9.91
CA ALA A 160 7.18 19.63 -10.23
C ALA A 160 6.94 19.91 -11.72
N ARG A 161 7.52 19.09 -12.62
CA ARG A 161 7.28 19.21 -14.08
C ARG A 161 5.85 18.89 -14.46
N TYR A 162 5.24 17.89 -13.80
CA TYR A 162 3.85 17.54 -14.04
C TYR A 162 2.92 18.67 -13.58
N ARG A 163 3.12 19.22 -12.37
CA ARG A 163 2.39 20.41 -11.87
C ARG A 163 2.47 21.56 -12.88
N ALA A 164 3.67 21.94 -13.34
CA ALA A 164 3.84 23.01 -14.31
C ALA A 164 3.09 22.77 -15.62
N ARG A 165 3.11 21.54 -16.15
CA ARG A 165 2.35 21.19 -17.36
C ARG A 165 0.84 21.27 -17.15
N LEU A 166 0.37 20.84 -16.00
CA LEU A 166 -1.04 20.90 -15.62
C LEU A 166 -1.52 22.35 -15.56
N PHE A 167 -0.76 23.24 -14.91
CA PHE A 167 -1.09 24.67 -14.85
C PHE A 167 -1.18 25.31 -16.24
N LEU A 168 -0.24 25.00 -17.12
CA LEU A 168 -0.29 25.47 -18.49
C LEU A 168 -1.53 24.97 -19.23
N LYS A 169 -2.00 23.77 -18.95
CA LYS A 169 -3.18 23.18 -19.58
C LYS A 169 -4.46 23.81 -19.05
N ILE A 170 -4.57 24.02 -17.74
CA ILE A 170 -5.69 24.73 -17.09
C ILE A 170 -5.78 26.15 -17.64
N SER A 171 -4.69 26.93 -17.61
CA SER A 171 -4.67 28.31 -18.10
C SER A 171 -5.03 28.47 -19.59
N ARG A 172 -4.90 27.42 -20.39
CA ARG A 172 -5.35 27.42 -21.78
C ARG A 172 -6.84 27.17 -21.91
N ASN A 173 -7.42 26.33 -21.04
CA ASN A 173 -8.86 26.07 -21.05
C ASN A 173 -9.69 27.24 -20.54
N GLU A 174 -9.17 28.04 -19.61
CA GLU A 174 -9.86 29.25 -19.10
C GLU A 174 -9.97 30.36 -20.16
N ARG A 175 -9.24 30.26 -21.28
CA ARG A 175 -9.25 31.27 -22.35
C ARG A 175 -10.18 30.91 -23.51
N GLN A 176 -10.89 29.79 -23.44
CA GLN A 176 -11.89 29.39 -24.44
C GLN A 176 -13.31 29.57 -23.93
#